data_f526b002bdbb3c637831da3594bc54cf
#
_entry.id   f526b002bdbb3c637831da3594bc54cf
#
_cell.length_a   1.000
_cell.length_b   1.000
_cell.length_c   1.000
_cell.angle_alpha   90.00
_cell.angle_beta   90.00
_cell.angle_gamma   90.00
#
_symmetry.space_group_name_H-M   'P 1'
#
loop_
_entity.id
_entity.type
_entity.pdbx_description
1 polymer ?
#
loop_
_entity_poly.entity_id
_entity_poly.type
_entity_poly.pdbx_seq_one_letter_code
_entity_poly.pdbx_strand_id
1 'polypeptide(L)'
;MYQNWLGVVVFWLLLHIGWVTYVGTDTVIGQVVNSLFTIGGVSVSLYLIWQARRRQMRRPFTSRLFLLLLFANTMLGLGECGQLLYFLQGRTRTEPFDWIDLIFSLQILIYIIAFGYFLRNRRQEVNLRVFLFDEFIILVVAGSLSWHYLVTPYLEGNALLTIETLLWLRYPIGDLLLLGGMIVLFFGLMKRGNGSSLLLILLAFHFQLLADLLYVVLERFDYPFPSSWLDPLWLATVLIVGLAAYRFDAEESLVPLDVTRRWIDVLRLITPYLFLLILFVTMARQTISWNGLTIGLMIAIPLLISRQIRIVVDNQRLRENLEAKVEERTEALATAMEEMRHMAYHDALTGLPNRYLFARLFQDALYRAEASEGQVGLFFIDIDHFKEINDTYGHRVGDQLIVDVTTRLQKKLPPNTVISRQGGDEFVVLLFDVEQEAEVVQCGEHLVSLFKKPFHHGIIPLPVTASIGGAIYPAHAASRSDLIEQADLAMYEAKRRGKNQFCLHDPAITNT
;
A
#
# COMPACT_ATOMS: atom_id res chain seq x y z
N MET A 1 26.66 -20.32 -3.43
CA MET A 1 26.66 -21.26 -2.27
C MET A 1 25.31 -21.96 -2.10
N TYR A 2 24.16 -21.27 -2.15
CA TYR A 2 22.82 -21.90 -2.10
C TYR A 2 22.59 -22.92 -3.23
N GLN A 3 22.92 -22.56 -4.48
CA GLN A 3 22.78 -23.46 -5.65
C GLN A 3 23.55 -24.76 -5.50
N ASN A 4 24.72 -24.72 -4.86
CA ASN A 4 25.51 -25.93 -4.60
C ASN A 4 24.80 -26.87 -3.61
N TRP A 5 24.17 -26.31 -2.56
CA TRP A 5 23.40 -27.11 -1.61
C TRP A 5 22.12 -27.65 -2.19
N LEU A 6 21.45 -26.89 -3.07
CA LEU A 6 20.29 -27.39 -3.81
C LEU A 6 20.68 -28.60 -4.66
N GLY A 7 21.82 -28.53 -5.36
CA GLY A 7 22.35 -29.67 -6.12
C GLY A 7 22.63 -30.90 -5.24
N VAL A 8 23.22 -30.70 -4.05
CA VAL A 8 23.47 -31.80 -3.08
C VAL A 8 22.18 -32.44 -2.61
N VAL A 9 21.17 -31.64 -2.26
CA VAL A 9 19.86 -32.15 -1.80
C VAL A 9 19.15 -32.95 -2.89
N VAL A 10 19.09 -32.39 -4.10
CA VAL A 10 18.46 -33.08 -5.25
C VAL A 10 19.19 -34.40 -5.56
N PHE A 11 20.51 -34.37 -5.60
CA PHE A 11 21.31 -35.57 -5.84
C PHE A 11 21.08 -36.65 -4.76
N TRP A 12 21.02 -36.24 -3.48
CA TRP A 12 20.76 -37.15 -2.37
C TRP A 12 19.41 -37.82 -2.45
N LEU A 13 18.38 -37.04 -2.80
CA LEU A 13 17.02 -37.55 -3.02
C LEU A 13 16.93 -38.50 -4.20
N LEU A 14 17.58 -38.17 -5.32
CA LEU A 14 17.61 -39.05 -6.50
C LEU A 14 18.31 -40.38 -6.21
N LEU A 15 19.41 -40.35 -5.45
CA LEU A 15 20.07 -41.56 -5.00
C LEU A 15 19.19 -42.42 -4.10
N HIS A 16 18.46 -41.79 -3.17
CA HIS A 16 17.56 -42.51 -2.26
C HIS A 16 16.35 -43.11 -3.04
N ILE A 17 15.76 -42.35 -3.95
CA ILE A 17 14.70 -42.86 -4.84
C ILE A 17 15.22 -44.04 -5.66
N GLY A 18 16.40 -43.90 -6.26
CA GLY A 18 17.03 -44.98 -7.01
C GLY A 18 17.26 -46.23 -6.16
N TRP A 19 17.76 -46.06 -4.91
CA TRP A 19 17.93 -47.18 -3.98
C TRP A 19 16.60 -47.91 -3.70
N VAL A 20 15.59 -47.19 -3.30
CA VAL A 20 14.29 -47.77 -2.94
C VAL A 20 13.63 -48.46 -4.13
N THR A 21 13.74 -47.89 -5.35
CA THR A 21 13.11 -48.41 -6.57
C THR A 21 13.85 -49.65 -7.16
N TYR A 22 15.18 -49.66 -7.14
CA TYR A 22 15.92 -50.68 -7.86
C TYR A 22 16.50 -51.79 -6.93
N VAL A 23 16.86 -51.46 -5.70
CA VAL A 23 17.43 -52.44 -4.76
C VAL A 23 16.35 -52.99 -3.83
N GLY A 24 15.34 -52.16 -3.51
CA GLY A 24 14.28 -52.49 -2.58
C GLY A 24 14.69 -52.47 -1.11
N THR A 25 13.68 -52.64 -0.26
CA THR A 25 13.85 -52.65 1.20
C THR A 25 13.32 -53.92 1.85
N ASP A 26 13.08 -54.97 1.05
CA ASP A 26 12.53 -56.25 1.53
C ASP A 26 13.59 -57.09 2.28
N THR A 27 14.86 -56.74 2.13
CA THR A 27 15.99 -57.39 2.83
C THR A 27 16.48 -56.53 4.02
N VAL A 28 17.05 -57.17 5.01
CA VAL A 28 17.70 -56.46 6.16
C VAL A 28 18.73 -55.45 5.67
N ILE A 29 19.53 -55.81 4.66
CA ILE A 29 20.52 -54.93 4.07
C ILE A 29 19.82 -53.72 3.40
N GLY A 30 18.72 -53.96 2.68
CA GLY A 30 17.94 -52.90 2.06
C GLY A 30 17.42 -51.91 3.08
N GLN A 31 16.87 -52.37 4.19
CA GLN A 31 16.36 -51.56 5.30
C GLN A 31 17.47 -50.78 6.01
N VAL A 32 18.63 -51.42 6.29
CA VAL A 32 19.79 -50.78 6.89
C VAL A 32 20.28 -49.61 6.02
N VAL A 33 20.43 -49.82 4.71
CA VAL A 33 20.90 -48.77 3.79
C VAL A 33 19.88 -47.68 3.66
N ASN A 34 18.59 -48.01 3.64
CA ASN A 34 17.49 -47.02 3.63
C ASN A 34 17.56 -46.09 4.85
N SER A 35 17.70 -46.63 6.07
CA SER A 35 17.90 -45.84 7.29
C SER A 35 19.17 -44.98 7.23
N LEU A 36 20.24 -45.48 6.62
CA LEU A 36 21.49 -44.70 6.45
C LEU A 36 21.29 -43.51 5.50
N PHE A 37 20.48 -43.66 4.43
CA PHE A 37 20.13 -42.55 3.56
C PHE A 37 19.36 -41.47 4.34
N THR A 38 18.38 -41.85 5.15
CA THR A 38 17.60 -40.92 5.95
C THR A 38 18.48 -40.23 7.01
N ILE A 39 19.31 -40.96 7.75
CA ILE A 39 20.23 -40.38 8.74
C ILE A 39 21.23 -39.41 8.08
N GLY A 40 21.75 -39.75 6.90
CA GLY A 40 22.65 -38.90 6.15
C GLY A 40 21.97 -37.60 5.73
N GLY A 41 20.74 -37.68 5.20
CA GLY A 41 19.97 -36.50 4.83
C GLY A 41 19.55 -35.62 6.00
N VAL A 42 19.18 -36.22 7.13
CA VAL A 42 18.92 -35.48 8.38
C VAL A 42 20.21 -34.75 8.82
N SER A 43 21.37 -35.38 8.72
CA SER A 43 22.66 -34.76 9.06
C SER A 43 22.96 -33.54 8.17
N VAL A 44 22.68 -33.63 6.86
CA VAL A 44 22.79 -32.49 5.94
C VAL A 44 21.83 -31.36 6.36
N SER A 45 20.57 -31.67 6.67
CA SER A 45 19.60 -30.68 7.13
C SER A 45 20.04 -30.00 8.44
N LEU A 46 20.47 -30.76 9.41
CA LEU A 46 20.99 -30.24 10.67
C LEU A 46 22.17 -29.27 10.45
N TYR A 47 23.09 -29.62 9.56
CA TYR A 47 24.23 -28.77 9.20
C TYR A 47 23.74 -27.43 8.57
N LEU A 48 22.79 -27.48 7.65
CA LEU A 48 22.23 -26.29 7.00
C LEU A 48 21.53 -25.37 7.99
N ILE A 49 20.69 -25.91 8.89
CA ILE A 49 20.00 -25.15 9.93
C ILE A 49 21.01 -24.55 10.93
N TRP A 50 22.03 -25.31 11.30
CA TRP A 50 23.10 -24.84 12.20
C TRP A 50 23.89 -23.68 11.58
N GLN A 51 24.20 -23.74 10.27
CA GLN A 51 24.84 -22.64 9.56
C GLN A 51 23.94 -21.42 9.51
N ALA A 52 22.65 -21.61 9.21
CA ALA A 52 21.65 -20.54 9.22
C ALA A 52 21.56 -19.86 10.60
N ARG A 53 21.51 -20.66 11.66
CA ARG A 53 21.51 -20.15 13.04
C ARG A 53 22.77 -19.35 13.36
N ARG A 54 23.96 -19.83 12.97
CA ARG A 54 25.22 -19.10 13.18
C ARG A 54 25.25 -17.73 12.54
N ARG A 55 24.73 -17.60 11.31
CA ARG A 55 24.63 -16.33 10.60
C ARG A 55 23.70 -15.34 11.31
N GLN A 56 22.67 -15.84 11.98
CA GLN A 56 21.63 -15.03 12.61
C GLN A 56 21.64 -15.03 14.13
N MET A 57 22.79 -15.35 14.75
CA MET A 57 22.95 -15.46 16.21
C MET A 57 22.60 -14.16 16.96
N ARG A 58 22.80 -13.00 16.32
CA ARG A 58 22.48 -11.69 16.89
C ARG A 58 20.98 -11.37 16.90
N ARG A 59 20.14 -12.19 16.25
CA ARG A 59 18.68 -11.99 16.17
C ARG A 59 17.99 -13.05 17.04
N PRO A 60 17.49 -12.69 18.22
CA PRO A 60 16.99 -13.67 19.20
C PRO A 60 15.81 -14.48 18.68
N PHE A 61 14.93 -13.89 17.85
CA PHE A 61 13.79 -14.59 17.26
C PHE A 61 14.22 -15.71 16.30
N THR A 62 15.00 -15.39 15.28
CA THR A 62 15.43 -16.34 14.26
C THR A 62 16.33 -17.41 14.84
N SER A 63 17.21 -17.04 15.77
CA SER A 63 18.09 -17.99 16.46
C SER A 63 17.30 -19.03 17.29
N ARG A 64 16.22 -18.64 17.97
CA ARG A 64 15.34 -19.56 18.72
C ARG A 64 14.52 -20.44 17.78
N LEU A 65 14.01 -19.87 16.69
CA LEU A 65 13.28 -20.64 15.67
C LEU A 65 14.17 -21.75 15.10
N PHE A 66 15.39 -21.41 14.68
CA PHE A 66 16.33 -22.41 14.16
C PHE A 66 16.76 -23.43 15.22
N LEU A 67 16.78 -23.05 16.50
CA LEU A 67 17.02 -24.00 17.58
C LEU A 67 15.90 -25.05 17.67
N LEU A 68 14.62 -24.61 17.56
CA LEU A 68 13.48 -25.52 17.55
C LEU A 68 13.54 -26.46 16.34
N LEU A 69 13.88 -25.95 15.14
CA LEU A 69 14.02 -26.77 13.93
C LEU A 69 15.18 -27.78 14.06
N LEU A 70 16.31 -27.37 14.65
CA LEU A 70 17.42 -28.30 14.98
C LEU A 70 16.95 -29.40 15.90
N PHE A 71 16.19 -29.06 16.93
CA PHE A 71 15.71 -30.03 17.91
C PHE A 71 14.71 -31.02 17.29
N ALA A 72 13.78 -30.54 16.44
CA ALA A 72 12.85 -31.40 15.70
C ALA A 72 13.58 -32.39 14.79
N ASN A 73 14.53 -31.91 13.98
CA ASN A 73 15.31 -32.79 13.09
C ASN A 73 16.24 -33.75 13.85
N THR A 74 16.71 -33.36 15.03
CA THR A 74 17.50 -34.25 15.90
C THR A 74 16.64 -35.42 16.41
N MET A 75 15.37 -35.14 16.79
CA MET A 75 14.43 -36.18 17.20
C MET A 75 14.21 -37.18 16.07
N LEU A 76 13.98 -36.68 14.83
CA LEU A 76 13.88 -37.57 13.66
C LEU A 76 15.14 -38.46 13.51
N GLY A 77 16.31 -37.86 13.54
CA GLY A 77 17.57 -38.61 13.43
C GLY A 77 17.75 -39.68 14.53
N LEU A 78 17.30 -39.37 15.75
CA LEU A 78 17.31 -40.35 16.85
C LEU A 78 16.32 -41.50 16.60
N GLY A 79 15.14 -41.21 16.09
CA GLY A 79 14.14 -42.22 15.69
C GLY A 79 14.70 -43.16 14.62
N GLU A 80 15.31 -42.58 13.57
CA GLU A 80 15.98 -43.37 12.50
C GLU A 80 17.13 -44.20 12.99
N CYS A 81 17.95 -43.68 13.92
CA CYS A 81 19.00 -44.48 14.56
C CYS A 81 18.40 -45.65 15.39
N GLY A 82 17.26 -45.41 16.04
CA GLY A 82 16.51 -46.47 16.71
C GLY A 82 16.07 -47.57 15.74
N GLN A 83 15.45 -47.19 14.63
CA GLN A 83 15.05 -48.15 13.57
C GLN A 83 16.26 -48.93 13.04
N LEU A 84 17.34 -48.24 12.73
CA LEU A 84 18.57 -48.89 12.28
C LEU A 84 19.07 -49.95 13.28
N LEU A 85 19.00 -49.68 14.58
CA LEU A 85 19.41 -50.66 15.62
C LEU A 85 18.49 -51.89 15.61
N TYR A 86 17.17 -51.72 15.38
CA TYR A 86 16.26 -52.87 15.24
C TYR A 86 16.61 -53.74 14.03
N PHE A 87 16.88 -53.12 12.89
CA PHE A 87 17.22 -53.88 11.67
C PHE A 87 18.56 -54.59 11.83
N LEU A 88 19.58 -54.00 12.46
CA LEU A 88 20.86 -54.63 12.74
C LEU A 88 20.74 -55.82 13.70
N GLN A 89 19.74 -55.86 14.57
CA GLN A 89 19.46 -56.98 15.46
C GLN A 89 18.61 -58.06 14.79
N GLY A 90 18.29 -57.92 13.48
CA GLY A 90 17.44 -58.85 12.75
C GLY A 90 15.99 -58.86 13.26
N ARG A 91 15.56 -57.85 13.95
CA ARG A 91 14.21 -57.72 14.48
C ARG A 91 13.38 -56.93 13.47
N THR A 92 12.24 -57.49 13.08
CA THR A 92 11.19 -56.70 12.40
C THR A 92 10.32 -56.05 13.46
N ARG A 93 9.78 -54.90 13.14
CA ARG A 93 8.92 -54.14 14.03
C ARG A 93 7.55 -54.83 14.11
N THR A 94 7.33 -55.60 15.16
CA THR A 94 6.09 -56.39 15.35
C THR A 94 5.12 -55.77 16.35
N GLU A 95 5.59 -54.82 17.19
CA GLU A 95 4.74 -54.15 18.16
C GLU A 95 4.07 -52.93 17.52
N PRO A 96 2.76 -52.72 17.71
CA PRO A 96 2.02 -51.62 17.12
C PRO A 96 2.42 -50.27 17.68
N PHE A 97 3.18 -50.23 18.79
CA PHE A 97 3.72 -49.04 19.42
C PHE A 97 5.06 -49.29 20.08
N ASP A 98 6.04 -48.43 19.73
CA ASP A 98 7.40 -48.48 20.30
C ASP A 98 7.86 -47.09 20.73
N TRP A 99 8.91 -47.01 21.56
CA TRP A 99 9.56 -45.77 21.96
C TRP A 99 10.03 -44.92 20.78
N ILE A 100 10.28 -45.51 19.60
CA ILE A 100 10.64 -44.82 18.36
C ILE A 100 9.45 -43.95 17.89
N ASP A 101 8.21 -44.46 17.98
CA ASP A 101 7.01 -43.71 17.63
C ASP A 101 6.80 -42.50 18.53
N LEU A 102 7.19 -42.62 19.80
CA LEU A 102 7.16 -41.48 20.73
C LEU A 102 8.16 -40.38 20.26
N ILE A 103 9.34 -40.76 19.79
CA ILE A 103 10.33 -39.84 19.28
C ILE A 103 9.84 -39.12 18.03
N PHE A 104 9.24 -39.85 17.06
CA PHE A 104 8.65 -39.24 15.89
C PHE A 104 7.47 -38.32 16.24
N SER A 105 6.66 -38.68 17.22
CA SER A 105 5.58 -37.81 17.72
C SER A 105 6.12 -36.53 18.31
N LEU A 106 7.23 -36.61 19.04
CA LEU A 106 7.90 -35.44 19.63
C LEU A 106 8.46 -34.48 18.54
N GLN A 107 8.96 -35.03 17.43
CA GLN A 107 9.37 -34.24 16.27
C GLN A 107 8.23 -33.38 15.72
N ILE A 108 7.07 -34.00 15.46
CA ILE A 108 5.88 -33.28 14.95
C ILE A 108 5.44 -32.19 15.93
N LEU A 109 5.38 -32.51 17.21
CA LEU A 109 5.03 -31.54 18.26
C LEU A 109 5.99 -30.34 18.27
N ILE A 110 7.28 -30.56 18.12
CA ILE A 110 8.28 -29.49 18.09
C ILE A 110 8.12 -28.62 16.82
N TYR A 111 7.79 -29.20 15.66
CA TYR A 111 7.45 -28.44 14.46
C TYR A 111 6.23 -27.54 14.68
N ILE A 112 5.18 -28.05 15.31
CA ILE A 112 3.98 -27.28 15.66
C ILE A 112 4.34 -26.12 16.60
N ILE A 113 5.17 -26.38 17.61
CA ILE A 113 5.67 -25.34 18.53
C ILE A 113 6.52 -24.30 17.80
N ALA A 114 7.43 -24.72 16.93
CA ALA A 114 8.25 -23.82 16.12
C ALA A 114 7.38 -22.92 15.24
N PHE A 115 6.35 -23.50 14.65
CA PHE A 115 5.37 -22.80 13.85
C PHE A 115 4.55 -21.78 14.67
N GLY A 116 4.00 -22.18 15.80
CA GLY A 116 3.28 -21.28 16.71
C GLY A 116 4.17 -20.13 17.22
N TYR A 117 5.44 -20.42 17.51
CA TYR A 117 6.44 -19.41 17.86
C TYR A 117 6.68 -18.41 16.72
N PHE A 118 6.77 -18.89 15.48
CA PHE A 118 6.91 -18.05 14.29
C PHE A 118 5.70 -17.13 14.11
N LEU A 119 4.47 -17.67 14.17
CA LEU A 119 3.23 -16.89 14.04
C LEU A 119 3.08 -15.84 15.15
N ARG A 120 3.35 -16.21 16.40
CA ARG A 120 3.26 -15.30 17.53
C ARG A 120 4.14 -14.07 17.35
N ASN A 121 5.32 -14.24 16.79
CA ASN A 121 6.26 -13.14 16.58
C ASN A 121 5.88 -12.25 15.40
N ARG A 122 5.10 -12.76 14.45
CA ARG A 122 4.63 -12.05 13.25
C ARG A 122 3.17 -11.60 13.32
N ARG A 123 2.54 -11.70 14.50
CA ARG A 123 1.11 -11.41 14.71
C ARG A 123 0.68 -9.99 14.32
N GLN A 124 1.58 -9.01 14.35
CA GLN A 124 1.28 -7.62 13.96
C GLN A 124 1.28 -7.45 12.42
N GLU A 125 1.93 -8.33 11.70
CA GLU A 125 2.03 -8.29 10.24
C GLU A 125 0.85 -8.98 9.55
N VAL A 126 0.14 -9.83 10.29
CA VAL A 126 -1.00 -10.63 9.81
C VAL A 126 -2.26 -10.17 10.54
N ASN A 127 -3.31 -9.84 9.80
CA ASN A 127 -4.62 -9.64 10.41
C ASN A 127 -5.20 -11.00 10.84
N LEU A 128 -4.68 -11.51 11.96
CA LEU A 128 -4.87 -12.88 12.44
C LEU A 128 -6.35 -13.26 12.56
N ARG A 129 -7.22 -12.29 12.87
CA ARG A 129 -8.66 -12.55 13.07
C ARG A 129 -9.37 -12.96 11.79
N VAL A 130 -9.01 -12.37 10.66
CA VAL A 130 -9.61 -12.71 9.35
C VAL A 130 -9.08 -14.04 8.86
N PHE A 131 -7.78 -14.31 9.06
CA PHE A 131 -7.15 -15.57 8.68
C PHE A 131 -7.66 -16.75 9.49
N LEU A 132 -7.79 -16.60 10.80
CA LEU A 132 -8.25 -17.68 11.68
C LEU A 132 -9.65 -18.22 11.29
N PHE A 133 -10.52 -17.38 10.72
CA PHE A 133 -11.84 -17.82 10.30
C PHE A 133 -11.79 -18.68 9.02
N ASP A 134 -11.01 -18.24 8.03
CA ASP A 134 -10.82 -18.99 6.78
C ASP A 134 -10.19 -20.35 7.07
N GLU A 135 -9.16 -20.35 7.93
CA GLU A 135 -8.44 -21.53 8.36
C GLU A 135 -9.32 -22.49 9.16
N PHE A 136 -10.12 -21.96 10.08
CA PHE A 136 -11.00 -22.78 10.90
C PHE A 136 -12.05 -23.52 10.07
N ILE A 137 -12.58 -22.91 9.00
CA ILE A 137 -13.47 -23.59 8.05
C ILE A 137 -12.75 -24.76 7.38
N ILE A 138 -11.53 -24.53 6.89
CA ILE A 138 -10.74 -25.57 6.21
C ILE A 138 -10.40 -26.71 7.17
N LEU A 139 -10.00 -26.38 8.41
CA LEU A 139 -9.69 -27.36 9.46
C LEU A 139 -10.92 -28.19 9.87
N VAL A 140 -12.09 -27.57 9.97
CA VAL A 140 -13.35 -28.30 10.26
C VAL A 140 -13.67 -29.27 9.14
N VAL A 141 -13.54 -28.84 7.88
CA VAL A 141 -13.81 -29.72 6.72
C VAL A 141 -12.77 -30.83 6.63
N ALA A 142 -11.50 -30.50 6.68
CA ALA A 142 -10.41 -31.48 6.63
C ALA A 142 -10.48 -32.46 7.80
N GLY A 143 -10.79 -31.97 9.01
CA GLY A 143 -11.02 -32.81 10.19
C GLY A 143 -12.21 -33.72 10.06
N SER A 144 -13.32 -33.29 9.45
CA SER A 144 -14.50 -34.11 9.22
C SER A 144 -14.23 -35.21 8.19
N LEU A 145 -13.49 -34.91 7.12
CA LEU A 145 -13.06 -35.88 6.14
C LEU A 145 -12.07 -36.89 6.76
N SER A 146 -11.07 -36.40 7.49
CA SER A 146 -10.11 -37.26 8.19
C SER A 146 -10.80 -38.15 9.20
N TRP A 147 -11.74 -37.65 9.97
CA TRP A 147 -12.53 -38.43 10.91
C TRP A 147 -13.30 -39.55 10.19
N HIS A 148 -13.99 -39.19 9.13
CA HIS A 148 -14.81 -40.16 8.40
C HIS A 148 -13.99 -41.24 7.70
N TYR A 149 -12.94 -40.88 6.98
CA TYR A 149 -12.18 -41.82 6.15
C TYR A 149 -11.06 -42.55 6.89
N LEU A 150 -10.48 -41.92 7.91
CA LEU A 150 -9.32 -42.45 8.63
C LEU A 150 -9.70 -42.95 10.02
N VAL A 151 -10.37 -42.09 10.82
CA VAL A 151 -10.61 -42.39 12.24
C VAL A 151 -11.77 -43.37 12.45
N THR A 152 -12.93 -43.12 11.85
CA THR A 152 -14.11 -43.98 12.04
C THR A 152 -13.84 -45.47 11.71
N PRO A 153 -13.22 -45.79 10.57
CA PRO A 153 -12.97 -47.19 10.22
C PRO A 153 -11.93 -47.88 11.14
N TYR A 154 -11.01 -47.10 11.69
CA TYR A 154 -10.05 -47.62 12.67
C TYR A 154 -10.75 -47.97 14.00
N LEU A 155 -11.68 -47.12 14.43
CA LEU A 155 -12.43 -47.28 15.67
C LEU A 155 -13.47 -48.41 15.61
N GLU A 156 -14.02 -48.72 14.42
CA GLU A 156 -14.96 -49.84 14.25
C GLU A 156 -14.31 -51.19 14.57
N GLY A 157 -12.98 -51.28 14.49
CA GLY A 157 -12.22 -52.50 14.81
C GLY A 157 -11.55 -52.53 16.17
N ASN A 158 -11.46 -51.40 16.88
CA ASN A 158 -10.65 -51.23 18.08
C ASN A 158 -11.41 -50.51 19.20
N ALA A 159 -11.02 -50.75 20.47
CA ALA A 159 -11.63 -50.05 21.59
C ALA A 159 -11.22 -48.56 21.63
N LEU A 160 -12.18 -47.66 21.86
CA LEU A 160 -12.07 -46.19 21.77
C LEU A 160 -10.98 -45.51 22.65
N LEU A 161 -10.44 -46.22 23.66
CA LEU A 161 -9.53 -45.61 24.68
C LEU A 161 -8.31 -46.47 24.94
N THR A 162 -7.79 -47.17 23.97
CA THR A 162 -6.45 -47.75 24.11
C THR A 162 -5.35 -46.73 23.85
N ILE A 163 -4.21 -46.93 24.47
CA ILE A 163 -3.00 -46.11 24.22
C ILE A 163 -2.63 -46.16 22.72
N GLU A 164 -2.78 -47.30 22.09
CA GLU A 164 -2.55 -47.54 20.67
C GLU A 164 -3.44 -46.66 19.78
N THR A 165 -4.73 -46.57 20.11
CA THR A 165 -5.69 -45.71 19.36
C THR A 165 -5.31 -44.23 19.48
N LEU A 166 -4.94 -43.75 20.68
CA LEU A 166 -4.50 -42.37 20.91
C LEU A 166 -3.23 -42.04 20.14
N LEU A 167 -2.31 -43.00 20.05
CA LEU A 167 -1.07 -42.80 19.33
C LEU A 167 -1.21 -42.86 17.82
N TRP A 168 -2.14 -43.69 17.34
CA TRP A 168 -2.50 -43.72 15.91
C TRP A 168 -3.16 -42.40 15.49
N LEU A 169 -4.01 -41.78 16.32
CA LEU A 169 -4.64 -40.49 16.07
C LEU A 169 -3.64 -39.33 15.92
N ARG A 170 -2.38 -39.51 16.35
CA ARG A 170 -1.35 -38.47 16.21
C ARG A 170 -1.12 -38.05 14.77
N TYR A 171 -1.19 -39.00 13.79
CA TYR A 171 -0.98 -38.70 12.39
C TYR A 171 -2.08 -37.77 11.85
N PRO A 172 -3.38 -38.13 11.88
CA PRO A 172 -4.43 -37.24 11.39
C PRO A 172 -4.51 -35.92 12.15
N ILE A 173 -4.24 -35.90 13.47
CA ILE A 173 -4.23 -34.65 14.25
C ILE A 173 -3.02 -33.80 13.91
N GLY A 174 -1.83 -34.40 13.82
CA GLY A 174 -0.61 -33.68 13.46
C GLY A 174 -0.69 -33.08 12.07
N ASP A 175 -1.22 -33.83 11.11
CA ASP A 175 -1.42 -33.38 9.73
C ASP A 175 -2.41 -32.23 9.61
N LEU A 176 -3.52 -32.26 10.36
CA LEU A 176 -4.47 -31.17 10.42
C LEU A 176 -3.82 -29.90 10.97
N LEU A 177 -3.01 -30.00 12.03
CA LEU A 177 -2.30 -28.87 12.61
C LEU A 177 -1.22 -28.32 11.66
N LEU A 178 -0.49 -29.20 10.96
CA LEU A 178 0.46 -28.80 9.93
C LEU A 178 -0.23 -28.14 8.74
N LEU A 179 -1.36 -28.70 8.28
CA LEU A 179 -2.17 -28.13 7.21
C LEU A 179 -2.65 -26.71 7.58
N GLY A 180 -3.20 -26.55 8.79
CA GLY A 180 -3.59 -25.24 9.29
C GLY A 180 -2.43 -24.27 9.30
N GLY A 181 -1.31 -24.73 9.80
CA GLY A 181 -0.07 -23.97 9.77
C GLY A 181 0.36 -23.51 8.39
N MET A 182 0.31 -24.39 7.40
CA MET A 182 0.66 -24.06 6.03
C MET A 182 -0.25 -23.00 5.42
N ILE A 183 -1.57 -23.12 5.68
CA ILE A 183 -2.56 -22.17 5.18
C ILE A 183 -2.30 -20.77 5.74
N VAL A 184 -2.01 -20.65 7.04
CA VAL A 184 -1.63 -19.37 7.67
C VAL A 184 -0.35 -18.80 7.08
N LEU A 185 0.66 -19.63 6.85
CA LEU A 185 1.91 -19.20 6.20
C LEU A 185 1.66 -18.71 4.78
N PHE A 186 0.93 -19.47 3.99
CA PHE A 186 0.67 -19.17 2.59
C PHE A 186 -0.10 -17.85 2.44
N PHE A 187 -1.25 -17.74 3.08
CA PHE A 187 -2.11 -16.57 2.93
C PHE A 187 -1.67 -15.36 3.79
N GLY A 188 -0.98 -15.60 4.91
CA GLY A 188 -0.60 -14.55 5.85
C GLY A 188 0.68 -13.81 5.53
N LEU A 189 1.70 -14.53 5.10
CA LEU A 189 3.07 -14.02 5.03
C LEU A 189 3.61 -13.85 3.62
N MET A 190 3.06 -14.51 2.62
CA MET A 190 3.50 -14.37 1.23
C MET A 190 3.35 -12.96 0.66
N LYS A 191 2.53 -12.12 1.29
CA LYS A 191 2.32 -10.73 0.87
C LYS A 191 3.48 -9.76 1.18
N ARG A 192 4.46 -10.13 2.04
CA ARG A 192 5.39 -9.14 2.65
C ARG A 192 6.88 -9.46 2.57
N GLY A 193 7.33 -10.32 1.70
CA GLY A 193 8.77 -10.64 1.58
C GLY A 193 9.13 -12.03 2.11
N ASN A 194 10.33 -12.51 1.84
CA ASN A 194 10.81 -13.88 2.13
C ASN A 194 10.01 -15.02 1.43
N GLY A 195 9.32 -14.73 0.33
CA GLY A 195 8.46 -15.68 -0.37
C GLY A 195 9.14 -16.99 -0.76
N SER A 196 10.42 -16.94 -1.08
CA SER A 196 11.15 -18.14 -1.53
C SER A 196 11.45 -19.14 -0.42
N SER A 197 11.83 -18.69 0.78
CA SER A 197 12.05 -19.57 1.94
C SER A 197 10.71 -20.11 2.47
N LEU A 198 9.66 -19.30 2.47
CA LEU A 198 8.31 -19.73 2.83
C LEU A 198 7.74 -20.75 1.84
N LEU A 199 7.97 -20.56 0.53
CA LEU A 199 7.58 -21.55 -0.49
C LEU A 199 8.27 -22.88 -0.28
N LEU A 200 9.54 -22.90 0.10
CA LEU A 200 10.26 -24.14 0.44
C LEU A 200 9.65 -24.81 1.66
N ILE A 201 9.30 -24.06 2.71
CA ILE A 201 8.64 -24.62 3.90
C ILE A 201 7.28 -25.22 3.52
N LEU A 202 6.50 -24.51 2.72
CA LEU A 202 5.21 -25.02 2.21
C LEU A 202 5.40 -26.29 1.41
N LEU A 203 6.38 -26.34 0.52
CA LEU A 203 6.71 -27.53 -0.26
C LEU A 203 7.13 -28.70 0.63
N ALA A 204 7.95 -28.46 1.65
CA ALA A 204 8.36 -29.48 2.61
C ALA A 204 7.16 -30.12 3.30
N PHE A 205 6.26 -29.31 3.85
CA PHE A 205 5.09 -29.83 4.54
C PHE A 205 4.05 -30.47 3.60
N HIS A 206 4.01 -30.09 2.31
CA HIS A 206 3.22 -30.84 1.32
C HIS A 206 3.74 -32.24 1.11
N PHE A 207 5.07 -32.42 1.06
CA PHE A 207 5.66 -33.77 0.99
C PHE A 207 5.36 -34.58 2.25
N GLN A 208 5.37 -33.95 3.43
CA GLN A 208 5.01 -34.61 4.68
C GLN A 208 3.57 -35.12 4.64
N LEU A 209 2.60 -34.22 4.39
CA LEU A 209 1.17 -34.56 4.33
C LEU A 209 0.87 -35.62 3.27
N LEU A 210 1.53 -35.53 2.11
CA LEU A 210 1.35 -36.50 1.04
C LEU A 210 1.86 -37.89 1.46
N ALA A 211 3.01 -37.93 2.12
CA ALA A 211 3.60 -39.19 2.59
C ALA A 211 2.72 -39.83 3.67
N ASP A 212 2.29 -39.05 4.67
CA ASP A 212 1.45 -39.53 5.76
C ASP A 212 0.06 -40.01 5.26
N LEU A 213 -0.56 -39.26 4.33
CA LEU A 213 -1.82 -39.65 3.71
C LEU A 213 -1.67 -40.95 2.90
N LEU A 214 -0.63 -41.05 2.06
CA LEU A 214 -0.37 -42.24 1.27
C LEU A 214 -0.07 -43.44 2.17
N TYR A 215 0.68 -43.28 3.24
CA TYR A 215 0.97 -44.30 4.21
C TYR A 215 -0.33 -44.90 4.80
N VAL A 216 -1.21 -44.08 5.31
CA VAL A 216 -2.49 -44.50 5.89
C VAL A 216 -3.39 -45.17 4.87
N VAL A 217 -3.45 -44.64 3.63
CA VAL A 217 -4.27 -45.24 2.54
C VAL A 217 -3.73 -46.60 2.12
N LEU A 218 -2.42 -46.73 1.94
CA LEU A 218 -1.78 -47.95 1.52
C LEU A 218 -1.92 -49.07 2.58
N GLU A 219 -1.68 -48.71 3.85
CA GLU A 219 -1.85 -49.63 4.99
C GLU A 219 -3.27 -50.12 5.11
N ARG A 220 -4.28 -49.23 4.92
CA ARG A 220 -5.68 -49.57 5.03
C ARG A 220 -6.20 -50.56 3.94
N PHE A 221 -5.74 -50.34 2.70
CA PHE A 221 -6.23 -51.15 1.58
C PHE A 221 -5.42 -52.45 1.35
N ASP A 222 -4.51 -52.75 2.31
CA ASP A 222 -3.59 -53.90 2.20
C ASP A 222 -2.94 -53.98 0.81
N TYR A 223 -2.57 -52.81 0.28
CA TYR A 223 -2.02 -52.69 -1.07
C TYR A 223 -0.61 -53.30 -1.03
N PRO A 224 -0.26 -54.17 -1.97
CA PRO A 224 1.05 -54.86 -1.98
C PRO A 224 2.17 -53.87 -2.41
N PHE A 225 2.30 -52.77 -1.67
CA PHE A 225 3.25 -51.70 -1.95
C PHE A 225 4.15 -51.50 -0.72
N PRO A 226 5.47 -51.66 -0.84
CA PRO A 226 6.35 -51.44 0.29
C PRO A 226 6.22 -50.01 0.84
N SER A 227 5.86 -49.87 2.10
CA SER A 227 5.73 -48.54 2.76
C SER A 227 7.00 -47.68 2.65
N SER A 228 8.15 -48.35 2.53
CA SER A 228 9.47 -47.72 2.33
C SER A 228 9.61 -46.89 1.06
N TRP A 229 8.71 -47.05 0.06
CA TRP A 229 8.68 -46.16 -1.11
C TRP A 229 8.26 -44.73 -0.77
N LEU A 230 7.70 -44.54 0.41
CA LEU A 230 7.34 -43.20 0.93
C LEU A 230 8.49 -42.51 1.66
N ASP A 231 9.54 -43.27 2.06
CA ASP A 231 10.68 -42.71 2.81
C ASP A 231 11.38 -41.54 2.12
N PRO A 232 11.52 -41.51 0.76
CA PRO A 232 12.06 -40.36 0.06
C PRO A 232 11.22 -39.07 0.22
N LEU A 233 9.89 -39.17 0.44
CA LEU A 233 9.02 -38.00 0.66
C LEU A 233 9.26 -37.41 2.06
N TRP A 234 9.37 -38.26 3.10
CA TRP A 234 9.70 -37.82 4.44
C TRP A 234 11.13 -37.20 4.48
N LEU A 235 12.09 -37.83 3.78
CA LEU A 235 13.43 -37.30 3.65
C LEU A 235 13.45 -35.96 2.91
N ALA A 236 12.65 -35.81 1.85
CA ALA A 236 12.49 -34.54 1.12
C ALA A 236 12.02 -33.41 2.05
N THR A 237 11.04 -33.70 2.92
CA THR A 237 10.56 -32.74 3.92
C THR A 237 11.71 -32.16 4.74
N VAL A 238 12.53 -33.02 5.32
CA VAL A 238 13.62 -32.62 6.22
C VAL A 238 14.70 -31.85 5.48
N LEU A 239 15.10 -32.32 4.30
CA LEU A 239 16.13 -31.65 3.48
C LEU A 239 15.67 -30.27 3.00
N ILE A 240 14.40 -30.15 2.59
CA ILE A 240 13.84 -28.88 2.13
C ILE A 240 13.69 -27.89 3.31
N VAL A 241 13.32 -28.35 4.52
CA VAL A 241 13.34 -27.52 5.74
C VAL A 241 14.75 -26.98 6.00
N GLY A 242 15.77 -27.82 5.85
CA GLY A 242 17.17 -27.39 5.96
C GLY A 242 17.55 -26.31 4.94
N LEU A 243 17.18 -26.51 3.66
CA LEU A 243 17.39 -25.52 2.60
C LEU A 243 16.63 -24.22 2.85
N ALA A 244 15.39 -24.30 3.31
CA ALA A 244 14.57 -23.16 3.63
C ALA A 244 15.19 -22.31 4.75
N ALA A 245 15.67 -22.97 5.82
CA ALA A 245 16.38 -22.33 6.90
C ALA A 245 17.68 -21.67 6.42
N TYR A 246 18.46 -22.36 5.58
CA TYR A 246 19.70 -21.84 5.03
C TYR A 246 19.51 -20.63 4.11
N ARG A 247 18.39 -20.60 3.34
CA ARG A 247 18.03 -19.50 2.46
C ARG A 247 17.37 -18.35 3.22
N PHE A 248 16.85 -18.59 4.42
CA PHE A 248 16.15 -17.57 5.18
C PHE A 248 17.07 -16.40 5.52
N ASP A 249 16.82 -15.25 4.89
CA ASP A 249 17.44 -13.97 5.25
C ASP A 249 16.35 -13.03 5.79
N ALA A 250 16.57 -12.54 6.99
CA ALA A 250 15.62 -11.65 7.63
C ALA A 250 15.60 -10.23 7.03
N GLU A 251 16.57 -9.89 6.17
CA GLU A 251 16.71 -8.58 5.52
C GLU A 251 16.28 -8.56 4.05
N GLU A 252 16.07 -9.70 3.45
CA GLU A 252 15.68 -9.77 2.05
C GLU A 252 14.26 -9.22 1.86
N SER A 253 14.19 -7.93 1.50
CA SER A 253 12.97 -7.33 0.98
C SER A 253 12.75 -7.83 -0.44
N LEU A 254 11.98 -8.86 -0.60
CA LEU A 254 11.58 -9.33 -1.92
C LEU A 254 10.59 -8.35 -2.51
N VAL A 255 10.90 -7.90 -3.73
CA VAL A 255 9.99 -7.15 -4.58
C VAL A 255 8.70 -7.98 -4.74
N PRO A 256 7.53 -7.48 -4.34
CA PRO A 256 6.28 -8.20 -4.55
C PRO A 256 6.05 -8.33 -6.05
N LEU A 257 5.98 -9.53 -6.55
CA LEU A 257 5.42 -9.78 -7.88
C LEU A 257 3.91 -9.47 -7.78
N ASP A 258 3.48 -8.33 -8.27
CA ASP A 258 2.07 -7.87 -8.22
C ASP A 258 1.09 -8.90 -8.81
N VAL A 259 1.53 -9.67 -9.78
CA VAL A 259 0.75 -10.76 -10.39
C VAL A 259 0.48 -11.89 -9.38
N THR A 260 1.47 -12.28 -8.58
CA THR A 260 1.34 -13.33 -7.57
C THR A 260 0.35 -12.95 -6.48
N ARG A 261 0.29 -11.66 -6.13
CA ARG A 261 -0.60 -11.14 -5.07
C ARG A 261 -2.08 -11.29 -5.43
N ARG A 262 -2.48 -11.00 -6.68
CA ARG A 262 -3.87 -11.15 -7.14
C ARG A 262 -4.32 -12.61 -7.09
N TRP A 263 -3.50 -13.54 -7.56
CA TRP A 263 -3.82 -14.96 -7.53
C TRP A 263 -3.93 -15.52 -6.12
N ILE A 264 -3.08 -15.10 -5.20
CA ILE A 264 -3.17 -15.49 -3.78
C ILE A 264 -4.49 -15.02 -3.17
N ASP A 265 -4.92 -13.78 -3.43
CA ASP A 265 -6.19 -13.27 -2.92
C ASP A 265 -7.40 -14.02 -3.51
N VAL A 266 -7.35 -14.39 -4.80
CA VAL A 266 -8.38 -15.22 -5.46
C VAL A 266 -8.40 -16.64 -4.89
N LEU A 267 -7.25 -17.29 -4.74
CA LEU A 267 -7.15 -18.63 -4.16
C LEU A 267 -7.68 -18.64 -2.72
N ARG A 268 -7.31 -17.66 -1.92
CA ARG A 268 -7.83 -17.52 -0.56
C ARG A 268 -9.34 -17.40 -0.52
N LEU A 269 -9.92 -16.63 -1.46
CA LEU A 269 -11.36 -16.45 -1.53
C LEU A 269 -12.06 -17.78 -1.88
N ILE A 270 -11.51 -18.55 -2.81
CA ILE A 270 -12.12 -19.77 -3.38
C ILE A 270 -11.91 -21.00 -2.49
N THR A 271 -10.76 -21.11 -1.81
CA THR A 271 -10.37 -22.33 -1.07
C THR A 271 -11.44 -22.83 -0.08
N PRO A 272 -12.04 -22.01 0.80
CA PRO A 272 -13.07 -22.49 1.73
C PRO A 272 -14.30 -23.07 1.04
N TYR A 273 -14.69 -22.50 -0.11
CA TYR A 273 -15.84 -23.00 -0.89
C TYR A 273 -15.52 -24.33 -1.57
N LEU A 274 -14.29 -24.47 -2.07
CA LEU A 274 -13.85 -25.73 -2.68
C LEU A 274 -13.85 -26.87 -1.65
N PHE A 275 -13.34 -26.63 -0.45
CA PHE A 275 -13.36 -27.58 0.65
C PHE A 275 -14.78 -27.94 1.05
N LEU A 276 -15.68 -26.97 1.16
CA LEU A 276 -17.09 -27.19 1.46
C LEU A 276 -17.78 -28.02 0.37
N LEU A 277 -17.47 -27.74 -0.91
CA LEU A 277 -18.00 -28.53 -2.05
C LEU A 277 -17.54 -29.97 -1.97
N ILE A 278 -16.27 -30.23 -1.65
CA ILE A 278 -15.72 -31.57 -1.45
C ILE A 278 -16.50 -32.29 -0.35
N LEU A 279 -16.70 -31.63 0.80
CA LEU A 279 -17.45 -32.19 1.92
C LEU A 279 -18.89 -32.51 1.53
N PHE A 280 -19.57 -31.63 0.82
CA PHE A 280 -20.94 -31.81 0.34
C PHE A 280 -21.04 -32.96 -0.65
N VAL A 281 -20.16 -33.06 -1.64
CA VAL A 281 -20.12 -34.15 -2.62
C VAL A 281 -19.88 -35.48 -1.93
N THR A 282 -19.00 -35.51 -0.94
CA THR A 282 -18.70 -36.71 -0.16
C THR A 282 -19.94 -37.18 0.63
N MET A 283 -20.62 -36.24 1.28
CA MET A 283 -21.83 -36.50 2.04
C MET A 283 -22.99 -36.94 1.14
N ALA A 284 -23.17 -36.36 -0.04
CA ALA A 284 -24.23 -36.68 -0.97
C ALA A 284 -24.16 -38.12 -1.51
N ARG A 285 -23.00 -38.78 -1.44
CA ARG A 285 -22.77 -40.16 -1.82
C ARG A 285 -23.15 -41.18 -0.73
N GLN A 286 -23.52 -40.69 0.46
CA GLN A 286 -23.82 -41.53 1.61
C GLN A 286 -25.28 -41.36 2.07
N THR A 287 -25.81 -42.37 2.75
CA THR A 287 -27.10 -42.24 3.45
C THR A 287 -26.98 -41.22 4.56
N ILE A 288 -27.96 -40.31 4.65
CA ILE A 288 -27.99 -39.27 5.68
C ILE A 288 -28.02 -39.93 7.07
N SER A 289 -26.90 -39.88 7.75
CA SER A 289 -26.73 -40.39 9.12
C SER A 289 -25.94 -39.35 9.94
N TRP A 290 -26.12 -39.40 11.25
CA TRP A 290 -25.31 -38.58 12.17
C TRP A 290 -23.88 -39.12 12.20
N ASN A 291 -23.02 -38.58 11.36
CA ASN A 291 -21.61 -38.93 11.25
C ASN A 291 -20.72 -37.66 11.24
N GLY A 292 -19.40 -37.84 11.25
CA GLY A 292 -18.45 -36.71 11.25
C GLY A 292 -18.64 -35.74 10.09
N LEU A 293 -19.13 -36.24 8.91
CA LEU A 293 -19.36 -35.37 7.74
C LEU A 293 -20.55 -34.44 7.94
N THR A 294 -21.69 -34.97 8.48
CA THR A 294 -22.87 -34.14 8.77
C THR A 294 -22.58 -33.10 9.82
N ILE A 295 -21.87 -33.47 10.89
CA ILE A 295 -21.43 -32.51 11.95
C ILE A 295 -20.51 -31.45 11.36
N GLY A 296 -19.54 -31.84 10.54
CA GLY A 296 -18.63 -30.91 9.88
C GLY A 296 -19.36 -29.92 8.99
N LEU A 297 -20.34 -30.35 8.22
CA LEU A 297 -21.14 -29.48 7.36
C LEU A 297 -22.00 -28.51 8.18
N MET A 298 -22.62 -28.96 9.29
CA MET A 298 -23.40 -28.13 10.18
C MET A 298 -22.57 -27.02 10.84
N ILE A 299 -21.29 -27.23 11.05
CA ILE A 299 -20.38 -26.23 11.60
C ILE A 299 -19.82 -25.32 10.49
N ALA A 300 -19.42 -25.90 9.35
CA ALA A 300 -18.77 -25.17 8.27
C ALA A 300 -19.70 -24.15 7.57
N ILE A 301 -20.99 -24.47 7.40
CA ILE A 301 -21.95 -23.58 6.74
C ILE A 301 -22.17 -22.27 7.54
N PRO A 302 -22.50 -22.29 8.85
CA PRO A 302 -22.62 -21.06 9.63
C PRO A 302 -21.34 -20.24 9.69
N LEU A 303 -20.18 -20.89 9.73
CA LEU A 303 -18.89 -20.20 9.69
C LEU A 303 -18.68 -19.48 8.36
N LEU A 304 -19.02 -20.13 7.23
CA LEU A 304 -18.95 -19.52 5.91
C LEU A 304 -19.91 -18.33 5.77
N ILE A 305 -21.13 -18.44 6.27
CA ILE A 305 -22.10 -17.35 6.29
C ILE A 305 -21.59 -16.19 7.13
N SER A 306 -21.07 -16.46 8.34
CA SER A 306 -20.48 -15.43 9.20
C SER A 306 -19.29 -14.74 8.56
N ARG A 307 -18.44 -15.48 7.84
CA ARG A 307 -17.35 -14.96 7.04
C ARG A 307 -17.86 -14.00 5.95
N GLN A 308 -18.89 -14.41 5.22
CA GLN A 308 -19.45 -13.63 4.11
C GLN A 308 -20.05 -12.31 4.62
N ILE A 309 -20.83 -12.38 5.70
CA ILE A 309 -21.41 -11.18 6.34
C ILE A 309 -20.28 -10.19 6.74
N ARG A 310 -19.19 -10.68 7.34
CA ARG A 310 -18.06 -9.85 7.74
C ARG A 310 -17.39 -9.18 6.56
N ILE A 311 -17.15 -9.92 5.47
CA ILE A 311 -16.55 -9.34 4.24
C ILE A 311 -17.42 -8.21 3.69
N VAL A 312 -18.75 -8.40 3.67
CA VAL A 312 -19.69 -7.37 3.21
C VAL A 312 -19.63 -6.13 4.10
N VAL A 313 -19.67 -6.32 5.43
CA VAL A 313 -19.63 -5.19 6.39
C VAL A 313 -18.30 -4.44 6.31
N ASP A 314 -17.18 -5.16 6.23
CA ASP A 314 -15.85 -4.52 6.13
C ASP A 314 -15.69 -3.75 4.81
N ASN A 315 -16.21 -4.30 3.70
CA ASN A 315 -16.21 -3.61 2.40
C ASN A 315 -17.09 -2.36 2.41
N GLN A 316 -18.26 -2.40 3.06
CA GLN A 316 -19.11 -1.22 3.22
C GLN A 316 -18.40 -0.13 4.01
N ARG A 317 -17.82 -0.46 5.17
CA ARG A 317 -17.06 0.50 5.99
C ARG A 317 -15.87 1.10 5.24
N LEU A 318 -15.16 0.29 4.47
CA LEU A 318 -14.04 0.77 3.64
C LEU A 318 -14.51 1.75 2.57
N ARG A 319 -15.66 1.44 1.95
CA ARG A 319 -16.27 2.30 0.92
C ARG A 319 -16.71 3.64 1.51
N GLU A 320 -17.43 3.64 2.62
CA GLU A 320 -17.86 4.85 3.34
C GLU A 320 -16.67 5.74 3.73
N ASN A 321 -15.61 5.13 4.29
CA ASN A 321 -14.39 5.86 4.63
C ASN A 321 -13.68 6.45 3.40
N LEU A 322 -13.72 5.73 2.27
CA LEU A 322 -13.11 6.20 1.02
C LEU A 322 -13.90 7.35 0.42
N GLU A 323 -15.22 7.25 0.41
CA GLU A 323 -16.14 8.30 -0.08
C GLU A 323 -15.95 9.58 0.75
N ALA A 324 -15.96 9.51 2.07
CA ALA A 324 -15.70 10.65 2.96
C ALA A 324 -14.32 11.30 2.71
N LYS A 325 -13.29 10.50 2.47
CA LYS A 325 -11.95 11.02 2.20
C LYS A 325 -11.82 11.64 0.80
N VAL A 326 -12.58 11.15 -0.17
CA VAL A 326 -12.65 11.75 -1.51
C VAL A 326 -13.34 13.10 -1.43
N GLU A 327 -14.44 13.20 -0.69
CA GLU A 327 -15.18 14.45 -0.48
C GLU A 327 -14.31 15.52 0.20
N GLU A 328 -13.65 15.17 1.33
CA GLU A 328 -12.71 16.05 2.03
C GLU A 328 -11.61 16.59 1.10
N ARG A 329 -11.01 15.70 0.30
CA ARG A 329 -9.95 16.12 -0.64
C ARG A 329 -10.46 16.97 -1.77
N THR A 330 -11.68 16.71 -2.24
CA THR A 330 -12.29 17.48 -3.34
C THR A 330 -12.61 18.91 -2.88
N GLU A 331 -13.14 19.07 -1.67
CA GLU A 331 -13.37 20.39 -1.06
C GLU A 331 -12.07 21.17 -0.83
N ALA A 332 -11.06 20.51 -0.27
CA ALA A 332 -9.74 21.12 -0.06
C ALA A 332 -9.09 21.55 -1.38
N LEU A 333 -9.24 20.73 -2.43
CA LEU A 333 -8.72 21.06 -3.76
C LEU A 333 -9.45 22.24 -4.37
N ALA A 334 -10.79 22.28 -4.26
CA ALA A 334 -11.60 23.39 -4.76
C ALA A 334 -11.21 24.72 -4.09
N THR A 335 -11.04 24.72 -2.76
CA THR A 335 -10.59 25.89 -2.00
C THR A 335 -9.20 26.34 -2.44
N ALA A 336 -8.25 25.42 -2.54
CA ALA A 336 -6.90 25.74 -2.98
C ALA A 336 -6.85 26.26 -4.43
N MET A 337 -7.70 25.74 -5.31
CA MET A 337 -7.81 26.24 -6.69
C MET A 337 -8.36 27.66 -6.74
N GLU A 338 -9.37 28.00 -5.91
CA GLU A 338 -9.93 29.35 -5.87
C GLU A 338 -8.91 30.35 -5.28
N GLU A 339 -8.16 29.95 -4.24
CA GLU A 339 -7.07 30.77 -3.71
C GLU A 339 -5.96 31.00 -4.76
N MET A 340 -5.55 29.95 -5.47
CA MET A 340 -4.58 30.09 -6.57
C MET A 340 -5.09 30.99 -7.68
N ARG A 341 -6.37 30.84 -8.03
CA ARG A 341 -7.02 31.69 -9.05
C ARG A 341 -7.02 33.15 -8.61
N HIS A 342 -7.38 33.42 -7.35
CA HIS A 342 -7.36 34.76 -6.80
C HIS A 342 -5.96 35.36 -6.85
N MET A 343 -4.93 34.61 -6.40
CA MET A 343 -3.53 35.04 -6.47
C MET A 343 -3.03 35.27 -7.90
N ALA A 344 -3.50 34.48 -8.87
CA ALA A 344 -3.08 34.62 -10.25
C ALA A 344 -3.63 35.87 -10.93
N TYR A 345 -4.78 36.39 -10.48
CA TYR A 345 -5.50 37.50 -11.14
C TYR A 345 -5.55 38.79 -10.31
N HIS A 346 -5.19 38.77 -9.04
CA HIS A 346 -5.21 39.91 -8.16
C HIS A 346 -3.83 40.24 -7.58
N ASP A 347 -3.60 41.53 -7.25
CA ASP A 347 -2.43 41.98 -6.56
C ASP A 347 -2.52 41.62 -5.07
N ALA A 348 -1.51 40.94 -4.56
CA ALA A 348 -1.53 40.39 -3.21
C ALA A 348 -1.60 41.47 -2.08
N LEU A 349 -1.14 42.71 -2.35
CA LEU A 349 -1.16 43.78 -1.36
C LEU A 349 -2.51 44.52 -1.34
N THR A 350 -3.06 44.78 -2.50
CA THR A 350 -4.25 45.66 -2.65
C THR A 350 -5.55 44.94 -2.92
N GLY A 351 -5.49 43.67 -3.35
CA GLY A 351 -6.65 42.93 -3.82
C GLY A 351 -7.23 43.40 -5.17
N LEU A 352 -6.63 44.43 -5.79
CA LEU A 352 -7.02 44.91 -7.11
C LEU A 352 -6.69 43.90 -8.19
N PRO A 353 -7.35 43.93 -9.37
CA PRO A 353 -6.90 43.30 -10.57
C PRO A 353 -5.39 43.54 -10.79
N ASN A 354 -4.63 42.48 -10.99
CA ASN A 354 -3.24 42.59 -11.42
C ASN A 354 -3.15 42.84 -12.94
N ARG A 355 -1.94 42.93 -13.47
CA ARG A 355 -1.70 43.20 -14.90
C ARG A 355 -2.38 42.13 -15.81
N TYR A 356 -2.53 40.89 -15.36
CA TYR A 356 -3.12 39.83 -16.18
C TYR A 356 -4.67 39.95 -16.24
N LEU A 357 -5.31 40.15 -15.10
CA LEU A 357 -6.74 40.38 -15.07
C LEU A 357 -7.10 41.69 -15.76
N PHE A 358 -6.32 42.74 -15.53
CA PHE A 358 -6.48 44.00 -16.21
C PHE A 358 -6.40 43.86 -17.74
N ALA A 359 -5.42 43.15 -18.25
CA ALA A 359 -5.25 42.91 -19.66
C ALA A 359 -6.48 42.27 -20.32
N ARG A 360 -7.17 41.37 -19.60
CA ARG A 360 -8.43 40.74 -20.04
C ARG A 360 -9.58 41.72 -20.02
N LEU A 361 -9.79 42.41 -18.90
CA LEU A 361 -10.84 43.37 -18.74
C LEU A 361 -10.74 44.53 -19.75
N PHE A 362 -9.50 44.94 -20.03
CA PHE A 362 -9.24 45.97 -21.03
C PHE A 362 -9.61 45.50 -22.44
N GLN A 363 -9.26 44.29 -22.80
CA GLN A 363 -9.64 43.72 -24.11
C GLN A 363 -11.17 43.66 -24.26
N ASP A 364 -11.87 43.21 -23.21
CA ASP A 364 -13.32 43.14 -23.18
C ASP A 364 -13.96 44.55 -23.31
N ALA A 365 -13.30 45.58 -22.72
CA ALA A 365 -13.78 46.96 -22.84
C ALA A 365 -13.64 47.52 -24.26
N LEU A 366 -12.51 47.27 -24.91
CA LEU A 366 -12.30 47.69 -26.31
C LEU A 366 -13.29 47.04 -27.25
N TYR A 367 -13.55 45.73 -27.10
CA TYR A 367 -14.58 45.03 -27.90
C TYR A 367 -15.99 45.64 -27.73
N ARG A 368 -16.33 46.03 -26.50
CA ARG A 368 -17.62 46.68 -26.26
C ARG A 368 -17.68 48.07 -26.89
N ALA A 369 -16.61 48.85 -26.77
CA ALA A 369 -16.52 50.16 -27.40
C ALA A 369 -16.64 50.09 -28.93
N GLU A 370 -15.95 49.15 -29.57
CA GLU A 370 -16.10 48.92 -31.02
C GLU A 370 -17.54 48.58 -31.43
N ALA A 371 -18.20 47.70 -30.63
CA ALA A 371 -19.57 47.27 -30.94
C ALA A 371 -20.64 48.36 -30.74
N SER A 372 -20.37 49.32 -29.83
CA SER A 372 -21.29 50.42 -29.49
C SER A 372 -20.91 51.77 -30.12
N GLU A 373 -19.83 51.82 -30.93
CA GLU A 373 -19.23 53.07 -31.41
C GLU A 373 -18.89 54.03 -30.25
N GLY A 374 -18.61 53.47 -29.05
CA GLY A 374 -18.29 54.19 -27.83
C GLY A 374 -16.78 54.46 -27.67
N GLN A 375 -16.46 55.13 -26.58
CA GLN A 375 -15.07 55.44 -26.23
C GLN A 375 -14.66 54.78 -24.91
N VAL A 376 -13.34 54.59 -24.73
CA VAL A 376 -12.72 54.09 -23.50
C VAL A 376 -11.61 55.02 -23.10
N GLY A 377 -11.65 55.50 -21.86
CA GLY A 377 -10.55 56.27 -21.25
C GLY A 377 -9.59 55.38 -20.50
N LEU A 378 -8.32 55.53 -20.72
CA LEU A 378 -7.24 54.82 -19.98
C LEU A 378 -6.40 55.86 -19.25
N PHE A 379 -6.18 55.63 -17.95
CA PHE A 379 -5.35 56.50 -17.13
C PHE A 379 -4.19 55.71 -16.51
N PHE A 380 -2.98 56.21 -16.64
CA PHE A 380 -1.81 55.78 -15.87
C PHE A 380 -1.60 56.72 -14.72
N ILE A 381 -1.38 56.16 -13.53
CA ILE A 381 -1.21 56.92 -12.28
C ILE A 381 0.09 56.45 -11.64
N ASP A 382 0.95 57.38 -11.31
CA ASP A 382 2.20 57.13 -10.60
C ASP A 382 2.26 58.04 -9.38
N ILE A 383 2.57 57.47 -8.20
CA ILE A 383 2.61 58.23 -6.95
C ILE A 383 3.94 58.97 -6.87
N ASP A 384 3.88 60.28 -6.88
CA ASP A 384 5.07 61.11 -6.85
C ASP A 384 5.86 60.91 -5.57
N HIS A 385 7.18 60.76 -5.71
CA HIS A 385 8.13 60.62 -4.60
C HIS A 385 7.91 59.39 -3.69
N PHE A 386 7.26 58.37 -4.18
CA PHE A 386 6.94 57.14 -3.40
C PHE A 386 8.22 56.48 -2.85
N LYS A 387 9.30 56.48 -3.62
CA LYS A 387 10.59 55.95 -3.18
C LYS A 387 11.13 56.70 -1.95
N GLU A 388 11.00 58.04 -1.92
CA GLU A 388 11.46 58.85 -0.77
C GLU A 388 10.66 58.53 0.50
N ILE A 389 9.36 58.19 0.36
CA ILE A 389 8.54 57.75 1.47
C ILE A 389 9.04 56.39 1.99
N ASN A 390 9.33 55.46 1.11
CA ASN A 390 9.91 54.17 1.51
C ASN A 390 11.25 54.32 2.20
N ASP A 391 12.12 55.18 1.65
CA ASP A 391 13.45 55.40 2.20
C ASP A 391 13.39 56.15 3.57
N THR A 392 12.39 57.01 3.79
CA THR A 392 12.25 57.77 5.03
C THR A 392 11.50 57.03 6.13
N TYR A 393 10.39 56.34 5.78
CA TYR A 393 9.47 55.76 6.76
C TYR A 393 9.44 54.22 6.72
N GLY A 394 10.18 53.60 5.78
CA GLY A 394 10.25 52.15 5.59
C GLY A 394 9.16 51.59 4.72
N HIS A 395 9.44 50.43 4.09
CA HIS A 395 8.54 49.76 3.16
C HIS A 395 7.14 49.45 3.72
N ARG A 396 7.03 49.17 5.04
CA ARG A 396 5.72 48.93 5.67
C ARG A 396 4.78 50.12 5.61
N VAL A 397 5.32 51.33 5.68
CA VAL A 397 4.55 52.60 5.56
C VAL A 397 4.18 52.81 4.10
N GLY A 398 5.09 52.54 3.16
CA GLY A 398 4.77 52.56 1.73
C GLY A 398 3.68 51.58 1.32
N ASP A 399 3.75 50.32 1.81
CA ASP A 399 2.71 49.35 1.56
C ASP A 399 1.34 49.79 2.10
N GLN A 400 1.29 50.36 3.31
CA GLN A 400 0.07 50.92 3.87
C GLN A 400 -0.46 52.09 3.03
N LEU A 401 0.40 52.97 2.56
CA LEU A 401 0.04 54.08 1.68
C LEU A 401 -0.61 53.56 0.38
N ILE A 402 -0.02 52.52 -0.24
CA ILE A 402 -0.60 51.86 -1.43
C ILE A 402 -2.04 51.33 -1.15
N VAL A 403 -2.23 50.68 0.01
CA VAL A 403 -3.57 50.18 0.43
C VAL A 403 -4.56 51.36 0.64
N ASP A 404 -4.09 52.44 1.26
CA ASP A 404 -4.90 53.63 1.53
C ASP A 404 -5.28 54.35 0.23
N VAL A 405 -4.35 54.47 -0.73
CA VAL A 405 -4.58 54.97 -2.08
C VAL A 405 -5.62 54.12 -2.78
N THR A 406 -5.46 52.79 -2.78
CA THR A 406 -6.38 51.83 -3.35
C THR A 406 -7.78 52.03 -2.80
N THR A 407 -7.91 52.10 -1.47
CA THR A 407 -9.22 52.27 -0.79
C THR A 407 -9.86 53.61 -1.17
N ARG A 408 -9.07 54.66 -1.31
CA ARG A 408 -9.56 55.99 -1.69
C ARG A 408 -10.06 56.01 -3.16
N LEU A 409 -9.29 55.40 -4.07
CA LEU A 409 -9.67 55.28 -5.49
C LEU A 409 -10.97 54.50 -5.64
N GLN A 410 -11.05 53.29 -5.02
CA GLN A 410 -12.26 52.44 -5.09
C GLN A 410 -13.51 53.11 -4.57
N LYS A 411 -13.41 53.93 -3.52
CA LYS A 411 -14.56 54.63 -2.91
C LYS A 411 -15.04 55.84 -3.68
N LYS A 412 -14.18 56.45 -4.49
CA LYS A 412 -14.43 57.76 -5.07
C LYS A 412 -14.54 57.76 -6.58
N LEU A 413 -14.08 56.73 -7.25
CA LEU A 413 -14.26 56.60 -8.69
C LEU A 413 -15.69 56.11 -9.03
N PRO A 414 -16.19 56.47 -10.19
CA PRO A 414 -17.51 56.03 -10.66
C PRO A 414 -17.55 54.51 -10.90
N PRO A 415 -18.75 53.88 -10.88
CA PRO A 415 -18.91 52.43 -11.00
C PRO A 415 -18.48 51.89 -12.38
N ASN A 416 -18.46 52.72 -13.41
CA ASN A 416 -17.98 52.35 -14.75
C ASN A 416 -16.45 52.44 -14.88
N THR A 417 -15.68 52.23 -13.78
CA THR A 417 -14.21 52.19 -13.77
C THR A 417 -13.69 50.85 -13.26
N VAL A 418 -12.60 50.39 -13.82
CA VAL A 418 -11.79 49.30 -13.29
C VAL A 418 -10.42 49.84 -12.90
N ILE A 419 -10.01 49.56 -11.66
CA ILE A 419 -8.71 49.95 -11.11
C ILE A 419 -7.82 48.71 -11.07
N SER A 420 -6.59 48.84 -11.51
CA SER A 420 -5.57 47.83 -11.46
C SER A 420 -4.26 48.36 -10.90
N ARG A 421 -3.51 47.54 -10.21
CA ARG A 421 -2.11 47.85 -9.83
C ARG A 421 -1.18 47.05 -10.74
N GLN A 422 -0.27 47.78 -11.40
CA GLN A 422 0.71 47.17 -12.32
C GLN A 422 1.96 46.67 -11.58
N GLY A 423 2.30 47.30 -10.48
CA GLY A 423 3.42 47.01 -9.58
C GLY A 423 3.95 48.27 -8.92
N GLY A 424 4.63 48.12 -7.81
CA GLY A 424 5.21 49.30 -7.10
C GLY A 424 4.15 50.35 -6.73
N ASP A 425 4.31 51.56 -7.25
CA ASP A 425 3.48 52.74 -7.08
C ASP A 425 2.60 53.09 -8.29
N GLU A 426 2.58 52.18 -9.29
CA GLU A 426 1.84 52.35 -10.55
C GLU A 426 0.44 51.77 -10.51
N PHE A 427 -0.56 52.61 -10.80
CA PHE A 427 -1.96 52.18 -10.98
C PHE A 427 -2.44 52.50 -12.37
N VAL A 428 -3.36 51.71 -12.86
CA VAL A 428 -4.08 51.98 -14.11
C VAL A 428 -5.57 51.96 -13.84
N VAL A 429 -6.26 52.96 -14.38
CA VAL A 429 -7.71 53.08 -14.32
C VAL A 429 -8.25 53.04 -15.73
N LEU A 430 -9.28 52.23 -15.94
CA LEU A 430 -10.01 52.11 -17.19
C LEU A 430 -11.43 52.66 -16.97
N LEU A 431 -11.83 53.60 -17.78
CA LEU A 431 -13.18 54.19 -17.77
C LEU A 431 -13.95 53.68 -18.98
N PHE A 432 -15.07 53.02 -18.72
CA PHE A 432 -15.94 52.48 -19.78
C PHE A 432 -17.12 53.43 -20.10
N ASP A 433 -17.76 53.12 -21.21
CA ASP A 433 -19.00 53.79 -21.65
C ASP A 433 -18.86 55.33 -21.64
N VAL A 434 -17.78 55.80 -22.25
CA VAL A 434 -17.48 57.24 -22.41
C VAL A 434 -18.17 57.72 -23.66
N GLU A 435 -18.97 58.78 -23.52
CA GLU A 435 -19.69 59.42 -24.64
C GLU A 435 -18.92 60.63 -25.18
N GLN A 436 -18.20 61.35 -24.29
CA GLN A 436 -17.50 62.56 -24.64
C GLN A 436 -16.08 62.64 -24.00
N GLU A 437 -15.14 63.21 -24.72
CA GLU A 437 -13.76 63.46 -24.22
C GLU A 437 -13.76 64.23 -22.90
N ALA A 438 -14.72 65.15 -22.72
CA ALA A 438 -14.84 65.93 -21.48
C ALA A 438 -15.00 65.05 -20.23
N GLU A 439 -15.63 63.88 -20.34
CA GLU A 439 -15.77 62.92 -19.22
C GLU A 439 -14.42 62.36 -18.81
N VAL A 440 -13.52 62.07 -19.77
CA VAL A 440 -12.17 61.59 -19.51
C VAL A 440 -11.35 62.69 -18.83
N VAL A 441 -11.46 63.92 -19.32
CA VAL A 441 -10.78 65.07 -18.69
C VAL A 441 -11.25 65.26 -17.25
N GLN A 442 -12.56 65.25 -17.03
CA GLN A 442 -13.16 65.38 -15.70
C GLN A 442 -12.77 64.24 -14.78
N CYS A 443 -12.70 63.00 -15.26
CA CYS A 443 -12.21 61.86 -14.50
C CYS A 443 -10.74 62.02 -14.13
N GLY A 444 -9.88 62.47 -15.07
CA GLY A 444 -8.45 62.71 -14.82
C GLY A 444 -8.21 63.82 -13.78
N GLU A 445 -8.94 64.94 -13.87
CA GLU A 445 -8.89 66.01 -12.88
C GLU A 445 -9.41 65.55 -11.50
N HIS A 446 -10.47 64.75 -11.50
CA HIS A 446 -11.00 64.12 -10.30
C HIS A 446 -9.95 63.20 -9.64
N LEU A 447 -9.26 62.38 -10.40
CA LEU A 447 -8.19 61.52 -9.93
C LEU A 447 -7.10 62.33 -9.23
N VAL A 448 -6.59 63.43 -9.82
CA VAL A 448 -5.62 64.33 -9.17
C VAL A 448 -6.19 64.91 -7.86
N SER A 449 -7.48 65.29 -7.86
CA SER A 449 -8.13 65.87 -6.67
C SER A 449 -8.15 64.89 -5.48
N LEU A 450 -8.13 63.58 -5.73
CA LEU A 450 -8.12 62.58 -4.68
C LEU A 450 -6.78 62.56 -3.89
N PHE A 451 -5.70 63.06 -4.45
CA PHE A 451 -4.40 63.19 -3.79
C PHE A 451 -4.23 64.53 -3.05
N LYS A 452 -5.13 65.50 -3.22
CA LYS A 452 -5.04 66.81 -2.50
C LYS A 452 -5.17 66.68 -0.98
N LYS A 453 -5.92 65.70 -0.49
CA LYS A 453 -6.04 65.40 0.93
C LYS A 453 -4.89 64.48 1.36
N PRO A 454 -4.10 64.85 2.37
CA PRO A 454 -3.00 63.98 2.82
C PRO A 454 -3.50 62.62 3.24
N PHE A 455 -2.65 61.62 3.05
CA PHE A 455 -2.80 60.31 3.65
C PHE A 455 -2.25 60.34 5.06
N HIS A 456 -2.53 59.37 5.90
CA HIS A 456 -2.06 59.39 7.30
C HIS A 456 -1.48 58.05 7.70
N HIS A 457 -0.33 58.10 8.32
CA HIS A 457 0.22 56.96 9.03
C HIS A 457 0.15 57.25 10.54
N GLY A 458 -0.86 56.72 11.24
CA GLY A 458 -1.17 57.13 12.60
C GLY A 458 -1.52 58.61 12.67
N ILE A 459 -0.71 59.38 13.38
CA ILE A 459 -0.85 60.85 13.52
C ILE A 459 -0.02 61.63 12.49
N ILE A 460 0.82 60.97 11.71
CA ILE A 460 1.74 61.61 10.76
C ILE A 460 0.99 61.81 9.42
N PRO A 461 0.82 63.08 8.98
CA PRO A 461 0.27 63.31 7.65
C PRO A 461 1.33 63.07 6.59
N LEU A 462 0.98 62.32 5.56
CA LEU A 462 1.78 62.02 4.37
C LEU A 462 1.21 62.82 3.19
N PRO A 463 1.77 64.01 2.86
CA PRO A 463 1.36 64.75 1.69
C PRO A 463 1.90 64.08 0.44
N VAL A 464 1.04 63.37 -0.28
CA VAL A 464 1.39 62.60 -1.45
C VAL A 464 0.60 63.15 -2.65
N THR A 465 1.32 63.33 -3.75
CA THR A 465 0.72 63.72 -5.02
C THR A 465 0.85 62.58 -6.05
N ALA A 466 0.19 62.72 -7.17
CA ALA A 466 0.30 61.76 -8.28
C ALA A 466 0.43 62.47 -9.61
N SER A 467 1.23 61.88 -10.48
CA SER A 467 1.27 62.25 -11.90
C SER A 467 0.39 61.28 -12.69
N ILE A 468 -0.57 61.87 -13.47
CA ILE A 468 -1.59 61.10 -14.14
C ILE A 468 -1.57 61.43 -15.62
N GLY A 469 -1.50 60.39 -16.47
CA GLY A 469 -1.62 60.52 -17.91
C GLY A 469 -2.86 59.83 -18.39
N GLY A 470 -3.56 60.42 -19.33
CA GLY A 470 -4.77 59.84 -19.92
C GLY A 470 -4.70 59.75 -21.44
N ALA A 471 -5.37 58.72 -21.99
CA ALA A 471 -5.57 58.57 -23.41
C ALA A 471 -6.95 57.98 -23.70
N ILE A 472 -7.48 58.24 -24.88
CA ILE A 472 -8.84 57.87 -25.28
C ILE A 472 -8.81 56.96 -26.53
N TYR A 473 -9.51 55.84 -26.46
CA TYR A 473 -9.78 55.00 -27.60
C TYR A 473 -11.12 55.34 -28.20
N PRO A 474 -11.31 55.45 -29.53
CA PRO A 474 -10.29 55.29 -30.59
C PRO A 474 -9.57 56.60 -30.95
N ALA A 475 -9.84 57.72 -30.30
CA ALA A 475 -9.36 59.05 -30.71
C ALA A 475 -7.85 59.19 -30.69
N HIS A 476 -7.17 58.61 -29.71
CA HIS A 476 -5.71 58.75 -29.52
C HIS A 476 -4.93 57.46 -29.92
N ALA A 477 -5.60 56.36 -30.15
CA ALA A 477 -4.95 55.10 -30.46
C ALA A 477 -5.87 54.15 -31.24
N ALA A 478 -5.31 53.39 -32.18
CA ALA A 478 -6.00 52.38 -32.96
C ALA A 478 -5.93 50.99 -32.35
N SER A 479 -5.04 50.78 -31.41
CA SER A 479 -4.81 49.47 -30.74
C SER A 479 -4.69 49.61 -29.24
N ARG A 480 -4.85 48.46 -28.53
CA ARG A 480 -4.61 48.39 -27.08
C ARG A 480 -3.19 48.84 -26.69
N SER A 481 -2.18 48.37 -27.47
CA SER A 481 -0.77 48.69 -27.20
C SER A 481 -0.52 50.15 -27.34
N ASP A 482 -1.04 50.77 -28.38
CA ASP A 482 -0.90 52.19 -28.65
C ASP A 482 -1.55 53.04 -27.54
N LEU A 483 -2.77 52.61 -27.09
CA LEU A 483 -3.47 53.34 -26.02
C LEU A 483 -2.70 53.32 -24.69
N ILE A 484 -2.08 52.21 -24.37
CA ILE A 484 -1.20 52.09 -23.21
C ILE A 484 -0.02 53.04 -23.35
N GLU A 485 0.66 53.02 -24.49
CA GLU A 485 1.83 53.88 -24.78
C GLU A 485 1.48 55.37 -24.69
N GLN A 486 0.35 55.77 -25.27
CA GLN A 486 -0.07 57.17 -25.26
C GLN A 486 -0.46 57.66 -23.86
N ALA A 487 -1.11 56.81 -23.05
CA ALA A 487 -1.43 57.16 -21.67
C ALA A 487 -0.13 57.25 -20.77
N ASP A 488 0.84 56.36 -20.99
CA ASP A 488 2.12 56.39 -20.29
C ASP A 488 2.94 57.65 -20.67
N LEU A 489 3.00 57.97 -21.97
CA LEU A 489 3.66 59.19 -22.44
C LEU A 489 3.02 60.45 -21.82
N ALA A 490 1.72 60.51 -21.72
CA ALA A 490 0.98 61.61 -21.10
C ALA A 490 1.33 61.69 -19.58
N MET A 491 1.44 60.59 -18.89
CA MET A 491 1.87 60.54 -17.49
C MET A 491 3.33 61.05 -17.32
N TYR A 492 4.21 60.65 -18.22
CA TYR A 492 5.59 61.12 -18.20
C TYR A 492 5.64 62.65 -18.43
N GLU A 493 4.80 63.18 -19.31
CA GLU A 493 4.67 64.62 -19.52
C GLU A 493 4.12 65.34 -18.27
N ALA A 494 3.16 64.74 -17.55
CA ALA A 494 2.70 65.29 -16.25
C ALA A 494 3.88 65.38 -15.24
N LYS A 495 4.76 64.37 -15.18
CA LYS A 495 5.95 64.38 -14.36
C LYS A 495 6.91 65.49 -14.78
N ARG A 496 7.16 65.70 -16.05
CA ARG A 496 8.05 66.77 -16.58
C ARG A 496 7.55 68.18 -16.31
N ARG A 497 6.21 68.39 -16.38
CA ARG A 497 5.58 69.71 -16.15
C ARG A 497 5.48 70.08 -14.67
N GLY A 498 6.05 69.28 -13.77
CA GLY A 498 6.16 69.64 -12.34
C GLY A 498 5.36 68.75 -11.42
N LYS A 499 4.90 67.59 -11.91
CA LYS A 499 4.12 66.59 -11.15
C LYS A 499 2.76 67.11 -10.65
N ASN A 500 2.05 66.31 -9.82
CA ASN A 500 0.78 66.65 -9.18
C ASN A 500 -0.26 67.22 -10.16
N GLN A 501 -0.41 66.61 -11.32
CA GLN A 501 -1.34 67.03 -12.40
C GLN A 501 -1.77 65.88 -13.29
N PHE A 502 -2.79 66.16 -14.04
CA PHE A 502 -3.28 65.31 -15.13
C PHE A 502 -2.86 65.93 -16.47
N CYS A 503 -2.37 65.08 -17.36
CA CYS A 503 -2.19 65.36 -18.77
C CYS A 503 -2.99 64.42 -19.63
N LEU A 504 -3.81 64.91 -20.52
CA LEU A 504 -4.38 64.10 -21.60
C LEU A 504 -3.35 64.04 -22.74
N HIS A 505 -3.26 62.88 -23.39
CA HIS A 505 -2.41 62.74 -24.56
C HIS A 505 -2.76 63.75 -25.65
N ASP A 506 -1.74 64.43 -26.13
CA ASP A 506 -1.84 65.40 -27.24
C ASP A 506 -0.88 64.93 -28.35
N PRO A 507 -1.42 64.58 -29.56
CA PRO A 507 -0.61 64.12 -30.69
C PRO A 507 0.51 65.11 -31.12
N ALA A 508 0.42 66.38 -30.75
CA ALA A 508 1.42 67.39 -31.04
C ALA A 508 2.71 67.25 -30.21
N ILE A 509 2.65 66.46 -29.11
CA ILE A 509 3.80 66.32 -28.17
C ILE A 509 4.74 65.18 -28.61
N THR A 510 4.31 64.28 -29.47
CA THR A 510 5.07 63.09 -29.88
C THR A 510 6.21 63.40 -30.86
N ASN A 511 6.41 64.64 -31.29
CA ASN A 511 7.40 65.07 -32.27
C ASN A 511 8.56 65.93 -31.70
N THR A 512 8.82 65.94 -30.38
CA THR A 512 9.95 66.59 -29.76
C THR A 512 10.63 65.61 -28.83
#